data_e02b06b85e1daac4363773d3cd88a791
#
_entry.id   e02b06b85e1daac4363773d3cd88a791
#
_cell.length_a   1.000
_cell.length_b   1.000
_cell.length_c   1.000
_cell.angle_alpha   90.00
_cell.angle_beta   90.00
_cell.angle_gamma   90.00
#
_symmetry.space_group_name_H-M   'P 1'
#
loop_
_entity.id
_entity.type
_entity.pdbx_description
1 polymer ?
#
loop_
_entity_poly.entity_id
_entity_poly.type
_entity_poly.pdbx_seq_one_letter_code
_entity_poly.pdbx_strand_id
1 'polypeptide(L)'
;MTKTKPKTLKIDGSTGEGGGQIIRTALSLSMLTGTPMEITNIRAGRAKSGLMRQHLMCVQASQQISNATVTGAVLGSASFRFTPNTIQSGNYTFDIGSAGSTSLVLQTLLPALLFANTEQSIYSTVTIKGGTHNTLAPTTDFLQQAFVPALAKLGMHVGIECVQAGFAPIGGGMIKATITPFMRRANTPPLQLTKRGELIGIELAANTLNLEYDICKRELASAKASLVESGIDETLITTHSHKLQGIGEGNSCYAQVTHEVSDIQNHKEHHSEVFTLLGEKRSSAEKIGNRLSGLVKRYVFNTDSLVDEYLTDQLLLPVALAGGGEFTARVVSKHAETQAWLIQQFLPVEIKLTVIDEQKNLVQVVC
;
A
#
# COMPACT_ATOMS: atom_id res chain seq x y z
N MET A 1 -4.35 -40.54 11.00
CA MET A 1 -4.14 -39.35 11.85
C MET A 1 -5.24 -38.34 11.51
N THR A 2 -6.24 -38.18 12.35
CA THR A 2 -7.28 -37.16 12.21
C THR A 2 -6.63 -35.78 12.37
N LYS A 3 -6.45 -35.05 11.27
CA LYS A 3 -6.06 -33.62 11.33
C LYS A 3 -7.15 -32.90 12.10
N THR A 4 -6.88 -32.51 13.33
CA THR A 4 -7.74 -31.58 14.09
C THR A 4 -7.98 -30.35 13.22
N LYS A 5 -9.25 -30.02 12.93
CA LYS A 5 -9.59 -28.80 12.19
C LYS A 5 -8.98 -27.59 12.92
N PRO A 6 -8.26 -26.70 12.23
CA PRO A 6 -7.68 -25.53 12.87
C PRO A 6 -8.79 -24.71 13.56
N LYS A 7 -8.49 -24.20 14.75
CA LYS A 7 -9.43 -23.38 15.51
C LYS A 7 -9.72 -22.08 14.76
N THR A 8 -11.00 -21.73 14.62
CA THR A 8 -11.41 -20.47 13.99
C THR A 8 -10.96 -19.28 14.84
N LEU A 9 -10.18 -18.37 14.27
CA LEU A 9 -9.78 -17.12 14.91
C LEU A 9 -10.95 -16.12 14.86
N LYS A 10 -11.32 -15.56 16.02
CA LYS A 10 -12.36 -14.53 16.12
C LYS A 10 -11.71 -13.15 16.17
N ILE A 11 -12.13 -12.26 15.28
CA ILE A 11 -11.60 -10.91 15.13
C ILE A 11 -12.74 -9.92 15.30
N ASP A 12 -12.54 -8.95 16.19
CA ASP A 12 -13.45 -7.82 16.32
C ASP A 12 -13.04 -6.74 15.32
N GLY A 13 -13.84 -6.50 14.30
CA GLY A 13 -13.61 -5.51 13.25
C GLY A 13 -13.74 -4.06 13.72
N SER A 14 -14.11 -3.81 14.96
CA SER A 14 -14.08 -2.48 15.59
C SER A 14 -12.76 -2.15 16.29
N THR A 15 -11.83 -3.11 16.40
CA THR A 15 -10.52 -2.92 17.04
C THR A 15 -9.69 -1.85 16.33
N GLY A 16 -8.92 -1.08 17.09
CA GLY A 16 -8.01 -0.06 16.58
C GLY A 16 -8.74 1.03 15.80
N GLU A 17 -8.42 1.21 14.53
CA GLU A 17 -9.08 2.21 13.67
C GLU A 17 -10.52 1.79 13.26
N GLY A 18 -10.87 0.50 13.41
CA GLY A 18 -12.21 -0.01 13.11
C GLY A 18 -12.64 0.15 11.64
N GLY A 19 -11.68 0.22 10.72
CA GLY A 19 -11.89 0.45 9.29
C GLY A 19 -11.87 -0.82 8.44
N GLY A 20 -11.76 -0.63 7.12
CA GLY A 20 -11.65 -1.73 6.16
C GLY A 20 -10.30 -2.45 6.16
N GLN A 21 -9.28 -1.89 6.81
CA GLN A 21 -7.94 -2.47 6.88
C GLN A 21 -7.95 -3.83 7.56
N ILE A 22 -8.65 -3.96 8.71
CA ILE A 22 -8.76 -5.24 9.44
C ILE A 22 -9.24 -6.35 8.52
N ILE A 23 -10.27 -6.08 7.70
CA ILE A 23 -10.83 -7.07 6.77
C ILE A 23 -9.75 -7.52 5.78
N ARG A 24 -9.06 -6.57 5.15
CA ARG A 24 -8.06 -6.84 4.10
C ARG A 24 -6.88 -7.62 4.64
N THR A 25 -6.29 -7.15 5.73
CA THR A 25 -5.13 -7.80 6.35
C THR A 25 -5.49 -9.17 6.92
N ALA A 26 -6.67 -9.32 7.56
CA ALA A 26 -7.13 -10.62 8.06
C ALA A 26 -7.37 -11.63 6.93
N LEU A 27 -7.92 -11.22 5.78
CA LEU A 27 -8.06 -12.07 4.60
C LEU A 27 -6.71 -12.55 4.10
N SER A 28 -5.75 -11.64 3.93
CA SER A 28 -4.37 -11.99 3.51
C SER A 28 -3.73 -12.98 4.47
N LEU A 29 -3.78 -12.71 5.77
CA LEU A 29 -3.18 -13.55 6.80
C LEU A 29 -3.88 -14.91 6.93
N SER A 30 -5.22 -14.93 6.85
CA SER A 30 -6.00 -16.18 6.86
C SER A 30 -5.60 -17.08 5.70
N MET A 31 -5.47 -16.53 4.50
CA MET A 31 -5.02 -17.29 3.32
C MET A 31 -3.59 -17.82 3.50
N LEU A 32 -2.66 -16.99 3.96
CA LEU A 32 -1.25 -17.33 4.15
C LEU A 32 -1.03 -18.42 5.20
N THR A 33 -1.80 -18.38 6.30
CA THR A 33 -1.62 -19.30 7.44
C THR A 33 -2.54 -20.53 7.37
N GLY A 34 -3.51 -20.54 6.45
CA GLY A 34 -4.55 -21.56 6.42
C GLY A 34 -5.53 -21.50 7.61
N THR A 35 -5.51 -20.40 8.38
CA THR A 35 -6.31 -20.26 9.60
C THR A 35 -7.71 -19.76 9.28
N PRO A 36 -8.79 -20.54 9.57
CA PRO A 36 -10.16 -20.05 9.45
C PRO A 36 -10.40 -18.85 10.35
N MET A 37 -11.19 -17.89 9.91
CA MET A 37 -11.52 -16.71 10.69
C MET A 37 -13.00 -16.36 10.66
N GLU A 38 -13.45 -15.65 11.70
CA GLU A 38 -14.73 -14.98 11.82
C GLU A 38 -14.50 -13.53 12.20
N ILE A 39 -14.95 -12.59 11.37
CA ILE A 39 -14.90 -11.16 11.69
C ILE A 39 -16.31 -10.71 12.08
N THR A 40 -16.42 -9.99 13.19
CA THR A 40 -17.66 -9.37 13.68
C THR A 40 -17.49 -7.85 13.79
N ASN A 41 -18.55 -7.11 14.05
CA ASN A 41 -18.52 -5.65 14.24
C ASN A 41 -17.83 -4.88 13.08
N ILE A 42 -18.03 -5.36 11.86
CA ILE A 42 -17.40 -4.82 10.67
C ILE A 42 -17.74 -3.33 10.51
N ARG A 43 -16.71 -2.47 10.63
CA ARG A 43 -16.84 -1.02 10.46
C ARG A 43 -17.94 -0.40 11.34
N ALA A 44 -18.17 -0.94 12.54
CA ALA A 44 -19.26 -0.52 13.41
C ALA A 44 -19.20 0.98 13.80
N GLY A 45 -18.00 1.56 13.92
CA GLY A 45 -17.78 2.97 14.22
C GLY A 45 -17.85 3.93 13.00
N ARG A 46 -18.12 3.43 11.79
CA ARG A 46 -18.17 4.26 10.59
C ARG A 46 -19.60 4.66 10.24
N ALA A 47 -19.77 5.86 9.63
CA ALA A 47 -21.08 6.36 9.19
C ALA A 47 -21.88 5.36 8.33
N LYS A 48 -21.17 4.54 7.54
CA LYS A 48 -21.71 3.38 6.83
C LYS A 48 -21.02 2.13 7.34
N SER A 49 -21.67 1.44 8.30
CA SER A 49 -21.19 0.18 8.87
C SER A 49 -21.32 -0.99 7.90
N GLY A 50 -20.67 -2.11 8.21
CA GLY A 50 -20.73 -3.34 7.43
C GLY A 50 -19.87 -3.36 6.17
N LEU A 51 -19.98 -4.43 5.41
CA LEU A 51 -19.23 -4.63 4.16
C LEU A 51 -19.72 -3.68 3.07
N MET A 52 -18.84 -2.82 2.57
CA MET A 52 -19.08 -2.03 1.36
C MET A 52 -18.62 -2.80 0.11
N ARG A 53 -19.02 -2.36 -1.10
CA ARG A 53 -18.67 -3.04 -2.37
C ARG A 53 -17.19 -3.42 -2.49
N GLN A 54 -16.28 -2.51 -2.18
CA GLN A 54 -14.85 -2.77 -2.22
C GLN A 54 -14.42 -3.87 -1.22
N HIS A 55 -14.97 -3.86 0.02
CA HIS A 55 -14.66 -4.91 1.00
C HIS A 55 -15.22 -6.27 0.58
N LEU A 56 -16.44 -6.28 0.04
CA LEU A 56 -17.03 -7.49 -0.51
C LEU A 56 -16.20 -8.04 -1.66
N MET A 57 -15.69 -7.17 -2.54
CA MET A 57 -14.76 -7.57 -3.59
C MET A 57 -13.48 -8.19 -3.02
N CYS A 58 -12.90 -7.63 -1.94
CA CYS A 58 -11.75 -8.26 -1.28
C CYS A 58 -12.07 -9.69 -0.80
N VAL A 59 -13.25 -9.91 -0.20
CA VAL A 59 -13.69 -11.25 0.24
C VAL A 59 -13.86 -12.19 -0.96
N GLN A 60 -14.56 -11.77 -2.01
CA GLN A 60 -14.82 -12.58 -3.21
C GLN A 60 -13.53 -12.93 -3.95
N ALA A 61 -12.64 -11.96 -4.12
CA ALA A 61 -11.35 -12.17 -4.76
C ALA A 61 -10.46 -13.12 -3.94
N SER A 62 -10.42 -12.95 -2.61
CA SER A 62 -9.72 -13.87 -1.70
C SER A 62 -10.31 -15.28 -1.76
N GLN A 63 -11.64 -15.40 -1.84
CA GLN A 63 -12.32 -16.67 -2.03
C GLN A 63 -11.89 -17.37 -3.32
N GLN A 64 -11.83 -16.62 -4.42
CA GLN A 64 -11.46 -17.18 -5.72
C GLN A 64 -10.02 -17.66 -5.77
N ILE A 65 -9.05 -16.85 -5.30
CA ILE A 65 -7.61 -17.21 -5.36
C ILE A 65 -7.23 -18.33 -4.40
N SER A 66 -8.00 -18.55 -3.33
CA SER A 66 -7.72 -19.57 -2.31
C SER A 66 -8.76 -20.70 -2.26
N ASN A 67 -9.73 -20.73 -3.17
CA ASN A 67 -10.84 -21.67 -3.18
C ASN A 67 -11.51 -21.78 -1.79
N ALA A 68 -11.67 -20.65 -1.10
CA ALA A 68 -12.16 -20.60 0.27
C ALA A 68 -13.66 -20.84 0.37
N THR A 69 -14.10 -21.37 1.52
CA THR A 69 -15.51 -21.37 1.90
C THR A 69 -15.83 -20.09 2.65
N VAL A 70 -16.84 -19.35 2.17
CA VAL A 70 -17.26 -18.07 2.76
C VAL A 70 -18.73 -18.14 3.12
N THR A 71 -19.10 -17.66 4.32
CA THR A 71 -20.49 -17.55 4.76
C THR A 71 -20.75 -16.18 5.39
N GLY A 72 -21.93 -15.61 5.13
CA GLY A 72 -22.35 -14.32 5.70
C GLY A 72 -21.81 -13.07 5.00
N ALA A 73 -20.96 -13.19 3.97
CA ALA A 73 -20.39 -12.06 3.27
C ALA A 73 -21.32 -11.54 2.17
N VAL A 74 -22.22 -10.65 2.52
CA VAL A 74 -23.08 -9.89 1.60
C VAL A 74 -22.91 -8.39 1.85
N LEU A 75 -23.38 -7.56 0.93
CA LEU A 75 -23.31 -6.10 1.09
C LEU A 75 -24.01 -5.67 2.38
N GLY A 76 -23.36 -4.87 3.20
CA GLY A 76 -23.85 -4.40 4.49
C GLY A 76 -23.68 -5.37 5.66
N SER A 77 -23.17 -6.60 5.45
CA SER A 77 -22.96 -7.55 6.54
C SER A 77 -22.04 -6.99 7.62
N ALA A 78 -22.46 -7.12 8.87
CA ALA A 78 -21.66 -6.78 10.04
C ALA A 78 -20.70 -7.91 10.46
N SER A 79 -20.84 -9.10 9.90
CA SER A 79 -19.97 -10.25 10.17
C SER A 79 -19.91 -11.20 8.97
N PHE A 80 -18.82 -11.96 8.88
CA PHE A 80 -18.68 -13.09 7.96
C PHE A 80 -17.65 -14.09 8.47
N ARG A 81 -17.71 -15.31 7.95
CA ARG A 81 -16.69 -16.34 8.15
C ARG A 81 -15.97 -16.63 6.85
N PHE A 82 -14.67 -16.86 6.97
CA PHE A 82 -13.79 -17.20 5.87
C PHE A 82 -12.93 -18.41 6.26
N THR A 83 -12.99 -19.46 5.48
CA THR A 83 -12.17 -20.67 5.67
C THR A 83 -11.34 -20.85 4.42
N PRO A 84 -10.04 -20.49 4.44
CA PRO A 84 -9.18 -20.59 3.28
C PRO A 84 -8.89 -22.04 2.91
N ASN A 85 -8.52 -22.22 1.66
CA ASN A 85 -7.94 -23.45 1.15
C ASN A 85 -6.59 -23.13 0.49
N THR A 86 -6.12 -23.91 -0.47
CA THR A 86 -4.85 -23.69 -1.15
C THR A 86 -4.90 -22.46 -2.06
N ILE A 87 -3.95 -21.57 -1.91
CA ILE A 87 -3.77 -20.42 -2.79
C ILE A 87 -3.23 -20.90 -4.12
N GLN A 88 -3.87 -20.50 -5.22
CA GLN A 88 -3.49 -20.88 -6.58
C GLN A 88 -2.85 -19.70 -7.30
N SER A 89 -1.75 -19.95 -8.02
CA SER A 89 -1.25 -19.01 -9.03
C SER A 89 -2.17 -19.03 -10.26
N GLY A 90 -2.25 -17.93 -10.99
CA GLY A 90 -3.08 -17.86 -12.19
C GLY A 90 -3.38 -16.46 -12.67
N ASN A 91 -4.32 -16.38 -13.64
CA ASN A 91 -4.78 -15.12 -14.21
C ASN A 91 -6.15 -14.76 -13.65
N TYR A 92 -6.24 -13.64 -12.95
CA TYR A 92 -7.45 -13.21 -12.27
C TYR A 92 -7.90 -11.84 -12.77
N THR A 93 -9.22 -11.69 -12.90
CA THR A 93 -9.84 -10.39 -13.25
C THR A 93 -10.99 -10.13 -12.28
N PHE A 94 -10.96 -8.94 -11.68
CA PHE A 94 -11.96 -8.49 -10.72
C PHE A 94 -12.51 -7.13 -11.13
N ASP A 95 -13.81 -6.92 -10.95
CA ASP A 95 -14.48 -5.65 -11.18
C ASP A 95 -15.23 -5.22 -9.91
N ILE A 96 -14.80 -4.11 -9.32
CA ILE A 96 -15.41 -3.58 -8.10
C ILE A 96 -16.84 -3.08 -8.35
N GLY A 97 -17.17 -2.76 -9.61
CA GLY A 97 -18.47 -2.22 -10.02
C GLY A 97 -18.76 -0.82 -9.46
N SER A 98 -17.71 -0.08 -9.09
CA SER A 98 -17.78 1.28 -8.56
C SER A 98 -16.38 1.93 -8.61
N ALA A 99 -16.30 3.22 -8.21
CA ALA A 99 -15.00 3.90 -8.04
C ALA A 99 -14.21 3.43 -6.79
N GLY A 100 -14.49 2.25 -6.24
CA GLY A 100 -13.72 1.67 -5.15
C GLY A 100 -12.26 1.45 -5.54
N SER A 101 -11.33 1.54 -4.56
CA SER A 101 -9.90 1.49 -4.81
C SER A 101 -9.41 0.11 -5.27
N THR A 102 -8.82 0.08 -6.46
CA THR A 102 -8.16 -1.10 -7.03
C THR A 102 -6.91 -1.47 -6.24
N SER A 103 -6.16 -0.48 -5.75
CA SER A 103 -4.95 -0.67 -4.95
C SER A 103 -5.23 -1.40 -3.64
N LEU A 104 -6.34 -1.08 -2.95
CA LEU A 104 -6.71 -1.76 -1.70
C LEU A 104 -7.16 -3.21 -1.94
N VAL A 105 -7.80 -3.52 -3.08
CA VAL A 105 -8.09 -4.90 -3.45
C VAL A 105 -6.79 -5.65 -3.78
N LEU A 106 -5.88 -5.04 -4.55
CA LEU A 106 -4.58 -5.63 -4.86
C LEU A 106 -3.79 -5.93 -3.58
N GLN A 107 -3.70 -4.99 -2.65
CA GLN A 107 -3.00 -5.19 -1.38
C GLN A 107 -3.57 -6.33 -0.51
N THR A 108 -4.84 -6.67 -0.69
CA THR A 108 -5.44 -7.84 -0.04
C THR A 108 -4.94 -9.16 -0.65
N LEU A 109 -4.73 -9.20 -1.96
CA LEU A 109 -4.40 -10.42 -2.69
C LEU A 109 -2.90 -10.66 -2.82
N LEU A 110 -2.13 -9.58 -2.94
CA LEU A 110 -0.70 -9.61 -3.23
C LEU A 110 0.10 -10.44 -2.22
N PRO A 111 -0.06 -10.29 -0.89
CA PRO A 111 0.68 -11.12 0.06
C PRO A 111 0.41 -12.62 -0.12
N ALA A 112 -0.85 -12.98 -0.37
CA ALA A 112 -1.23 -14.38 -0.58
C ALA A 112 -0.64 -14.93 -1.90
N LEU A 113 -0.69 -14.18 -2.98
CA LEU A 113 -0.18 -14.60 -4.29
C LEU A 113 1.34 -14.70 -4.35
N LEU A 114 2.06 -13.97 -3.50
CA LEU A 114 3.51 -14.16 -3.33
C LEU A 114 3.86 -15.57 -2.80
N PHE A 115 2.92 -16.26 -2.14
CA PHE A 115 3.09 -17.62 -1.61
C PHE A 115 2.15 -18.64 -2.27
N ALA A 116 1.66 -18.34 -3.47
CA ALA A 116 0.76 -19.23 -4.19
C ALA A 116 1.47 -20.51 -4.64
N ASN A 117 0.70 -21.59 -4.75
CA ASN A 117 1.15 -22.81 -5.41
C ASN A 117 1.40 -22.55 -6.90
N THR A 118 2.57 -22.94 -7.38
CA THR A 118 3.06 -22.68 -8.74
C THR A 118 2.80 -23.81 -9.74
N GLU A 119 2.05 -24.84 -9.36
CA GLU A 119 1.72 -25.96 -10.27
C GLU A 119 1.02 -25.52 -11.56
N GLN A 120 0.21 -24.45 -11.49
CA GLN A 120 -0.55 -23.96 -12.65
C GLN A 120 0.15 -22.84 -13.42
N SER A 121 0.97 -22.04 -12.77
CA SER A 121 1.67 -20.90 -13.37
C SER A 121 2.88 -20.52 -12.52
N ILE A 122 3.96 -20.10 -13.19
CA ILE A 122 5.18 -19.60 -12.52
C ILE A 122 5.01 -18.17 -11.97
N TYR A 123 3.93 -17.47 -12.33
CA TYR A 123 3.57 -16.15 -11.81
C TYR A 123 2.05 -15.98 -11.83
N SER A 124 1.55 -15.01 -11.09
CA SER A 124 0.13 -14.63 -11.12
C SER A 124 -0.04 -13.27 -11.79
N THR A 125 -1.11 -13.11 -12.56
CA THR A 125 -1.57 -11.80 -13.03
C THR A 125 -2.93 -11.46 -12.41
N VAL A 126 -3.05 -10.22 -11.94
CA VAL A 126 -4.31 -9.72 -11.36
C VAL A 126 -4.69 -8.42 -12.04
N THR A 127 -5.81 -8.43 -12.74
CA THR A 127 -6.41 -7.23 -13.33
C THR A 127 -7.60 -6.79 -12.48
N ILE A 128 -7.60 -5.53 -12.03
CA ILE A 128 -8.67 -5.00 -11.17
C ILE A 128 -9.22 -3.73 -11.79
N LYS A 129 -10.56 -3.69 -11.98
CA LYS A 129 -11.31 -2.53 -12.47
C LYS A 129 -11.95 -1.77 -11.31
N GLY A 130 -11.83 -0.42 -11.32
CA GLY A 130 -12.35 0.45 -10.27
C GLY A 130 -11.73 1.83 -10.29
N GLY A 131 -11.48 2.42 -9.12
CA GLY A 131 -10.70 3.64 -8.96
C GLY A 131 -9.21 3.35 -8.81
N THR A 132 -8.34 4.10 -9.49
CA THR A 132 -6.88 3.98 -9.40
C THR A 132 -6.24 5.10 -8.60
N HIS A 133 -6.96 6.23 -8.49
CA HIS A 133 -6.58 7.43 -7.77
C HIS A 133 -7.74 7.81 -6.84
N ASN A 134 -7.67 7.33 -5.61
CA ASN A 134 -8.71 7.52 -4.61
C ASN A 134 -8.16 8.28 -3.40
N THR A 135 -8.97 9.16 -2.82
CA THR A 135 -8.72 9.67 -1.46
C THR A 135 -8.75 8.51 -0.45
N LEU A 136 -7.89 8.54 0.55
CA LEU A 136 -7.79 7.52 1.61
C LEU A 136 -7.40 6.11 1.09
N ALA A 137 -6.69 6.05 -0.03
CA ALA A 137 -6.09 4.83 -0.54
C ALA A 137 -4.78 5.17 -1.27
N PRO A 138 -3.81 4.25 -1.31
CA PRO A 138 -2.62 4.44 -2.12
C PRO A 138 -3.00 4.64 -3.59
N THR A 139 -2.41 5.64 -4.24
CA THR A 139 -2.53 5.80 -5.69
C THR A 139 -1.69 4.74 -6.40
N THR A 140 -1.92 4.53 -7.70
CA THR A 140 -1.08 3.63 -8.47
C THR A 140 0.36 4.13 -8.52
N ASP A 141 0.58 5.45 -8.61
CA ASP A 141 1.91 6.07 -8.58
C ASP A 141 2.66 5.73 -7.28
N PHE A 142 2.00 5.84 -6.13
CA PHE A 142 2.59 5.45 -4.84
C PHE A 142 2.98 3.96 -4.81
N LEU A 143 2.12 3.09 -5.32
CA LEU A 143 2.45 1.66 -5.38
C LEU A 143 3.66 1.39 -6.27
N GLN A 144 3.74 2.05 -7.43
CA GLN A 144 4.82 1.86 -8.40
C GLN A 144 6.15 2.45 -7.92
N GLN A 145 6.14 3.62 -7.31
CA GLN A 145 7.35 4.40 -7.04
C GLN A 145 7.89 4.26 -5.59
N ALA A 146 7.05 3.82 -4.63
CA ALA A 146 7.48 3.57 -3.24
C ALA A 146 7.35 2.10 -2.84
N PHE A 147 6.13 1.55 -2.95
CA PHE A 147 5.84 0.23 -2.40
C PHE A 147 6.56 -0.91 -3.15
N VAL A 148 6.48 -0.94 -4.49
CA VAL A 148 7.15 -1.98 -5.30
C VAL A 148 8.68 -1.96 -5.13
N PRO A 149 9.37 -0.81 -5.17
CA PRO A 149 10.80 -0.75 -4.87
C PRO A 149 11.16 -1.24 -3.46
N ALA A 150 10.32 -0.94 -2.46
CA ALA A 150 10.52 -1.44 -1.11
C ALA A 150 10.34 -2.96 -1.00
N LEU A 151 9.36 -3.53 -1.72
CA LEU A 151 9.20 -5.00 -1.84
C LEU A 151 10.41 -5.67 -2.51
N ALA A 152 10.99 -5.03 -3.51
CA ALA A 152 12.18 -5.54 -4.21
C ALA A 152 13.38 -5.68 -3.26
N LYS A 153 13.54 -4.78 -2.28
CA LYS A 153 14.56 -4.89 -1.21
C LYS A 153 14.37 -6.12 -0.32
N LEU A 154 13.13 -6.58 -0.19
CA LEU A 154 12.79 -7.83 0.50
C LEU A 154 12.94 -9.08 -0.40
N GLY A 155 13.34 -8.91 -1.68
CA GLY A 155 13.40 -9.97 -2.67
C GLY A 155 12.05 -10.38 -3.26
N MET A 156 11.01 -9.58 -3.05
CA MET A 156 9.66 -9.79 -3.59
C MET A 156 9.51 -9.03 -4.91
N HIS A 157 9.26 -9.74 -6.00
CA HIS A 157 9.19 -9.17 -7.34
C HIS A 157 7.74 -9.02 -7.81
N VAL A 158 7.32 -7.78 -7.93
CA VAL A 158 5.96 -7.39 -8.33
C VAL A 158 6.06 -6.30 -9.38
N GLY A 159 5.31 -6.44 -10.48
CA GLY A 159 5.08 -5.36 -11.45
C GLY A 159 3.65 -4.83 -11.29
N ILE A 160 3.46 -3.52 -11.29
CA ILE A 160 2.13 -2.88 -11.26
C ILE A 160 2.05 -1.88 -12.40
N GLU A 161 0.98 -1.96 -13.18
CA GLU A 161 0.69 -1.08 -14.32
C GLU A 161 -0.67 -0.41 -14.12
N CYS A 162 -0.74 0.90 -14.32
CA CYS A 162 -1.98 1.64 -14.48
C CYS A 162 -2.40 1.56 -15.95
N VAL A 163 -3.21 0.56 -16.31
CA VAL A 163 -3.67 0.35 -17.69
C VAL A 163 -4.62 1.46 -18.12
N GLN A 164 -5.46 1.92 -17.19
CA GLN A 164 -6.42 3.00 -17.41
C GLN A 164 -6.63 3.74 -16.11
N ALA A 165 -6.54 5.06 -16.13
CA ALA A 165 -6.78 5.87 -14.95
C ALA A 165 -8.29 5.98 -14.62
N GLY A 166 -8.60 6.04 -13.32
CA GLY A 166 -9.97 6.20 -12.85
C GLY A 166 -10.01 6.95 -11.54
N PHE A 167 -10.72 8.08 -11.54
CA PHE A 167 -10.90 8.94 -10.37
C PHE A 167 -12.35 8.84 -9.85
N ALA A 168 -12.52 9.08 -8.56
CA ALA A 168 -13.86 9.21 -7.98
C ALA A 168 -14.56 10.50 -8.50
N PRO A 169 -15.90 10.50 -8.70
CA PRO A 169 -16.84 9.41 -8.38
C PRO A 169 -17.03 8.36 -9.49
N ILE A 170 -16.52 8.59 -10.70
CA ILE A 170 -16.78 7.73 -11.88
C ILE A 170 -16.05 6.40 -11.76
N GLY A 171 -14.78 6.41 -11.35
CA GLY A 171 -13.93 5.23 -11.39
C GLY A 171 -13.56 4.90 -12.84
N GLY A 172 -13.88 3.67 -13.27
CA GLY A 172 -13.61 3.21 -14.63
C GLY A 172 -12.13 3.01 -14.95
N GLY A 173 -11.29 3.03 -13.92
CA GLY A 173 -9.87 2.73 -14.07
C GLY A 173 -9.59 1.24 -14.03
N MET A 174 -8.35 0.88 -14.36
CA MET A 174 -7.88 -0.49 -14.38
C MET A 174 -6.39 -0.55 -14.06
N ILE A 175 -6.04 -1.38 -13.08
CA ILE A 175 -4.64 -1.74 -12.82
C ILE A 175 -4.42 -3.20 -13.18
N LYS A 176 -3.17 -3.52 -13.57
CA LYS A 176 -2.70 -4.88 -13.76
C LYS A 176 -1.46 -5.11 -12.92
N ALA A 177 -1.45 -6.18 -12.13
CA ALA A 177 -0.29 -6.61 -11.38
C ALA A 177 0.23 -7.95 -11.89
N THR A 178 1.55 -8.10 -11.96
CA THR A 178 2.25 -9.36 -12.19
C THR A 178 3.03 -9.69 -10.93
N ILE A 179 2.78 -10.84 -10.34
CA ILE A 179 3.31 -11.23 -9.03
C ILE A 179 4.10 -12.52 -9.21
N THR A 180 5.41 -12.45 -8.97
CA THR A 180 6.28 -13.62 -8.98
C THR A 180 6.28 -14.26 -7.59
N PRO A 181 6.06 -15.58 -7.46
CA PRO A 181 6.11 -16.25 -6.18
C PRO A 181 7.43 -16.00 -5.47
N PHE A 182 7.33 -15.65 -4.20
CA PHE A 182 8.46 -15.33 -3.35
C PHE A 182 9.02 -16.60 -2.71
N MET A 183 10.32 -16.81 -2.85
CA MET A 183 11.06 -17.84 -2.12
C MET A 183 12.16 -17.16 -1.30
N ARG A 184 12.00 -17.16 0.01
CA ARG A 184 13.03 -16.66 0.90
C ARG A 184 14.29 -17.52 0.75
N ARG A 185 15.41 -16.88 0.42
CA ARG A 185 16.72 -17.54 0.42
C ARG A 185 17.27 -17.60 1.85
N ALA A 186 17.90 -18.69 2.23
CA ALA A 186 18.44 -18.90 3.57
C ALA A 186 19.38 -17.76 4.05
N ASN A 187 20.06 -17.11 3.11
CA ASN A 187 21.03 -16.06 3.40
C ASN A 187 20.50 -14.64 3.09
N THR A 188 19.18 -14.45 2.86
CA THR A 188 18.62 -13.10 2.69
C THR A 188 18.68 -12.38 4.03
N PRO A 189 19.44 -11.26 4.15
CA PRO A 189 19.49 -10.53 5.40
C PRO A 189 18.14 -9.89 5.72
N PRO A 190 17.82 -9.67 6.99
CA PRO A 190 16.66 -8.88 7.38
C PRO A 190 16.74 -7.47 6.79
N LEU A 191 15.59 -6.85 6.52
CA LEU A 191 15.53 -5.47 6.04
C LEU A 191 16.21 -4.52 7.03
N GLN A 192 17.05 -3.61 6.51
CA GLN A 192 17.72 -2.57 7.29
C GLN A 192 17.53 -1.20 6.62
N LEU A 193 16.52 -0.43 7.05
CA LEU A 193 16.26 0.93 6.58
C LEU A 193 16.27 1.91 7.78
N THR A 194 17.42 2.04 8.44
CA THR A 194 17.53 2.80 9.70
C THR A 194 18.37 4.05 9.61
N LYS A 195 19.26 4.17 8.61
CA LYS A 195 20.18 5.31 8.44
C LYS A 195 19.92 5.99 7.12
N ARG A 196 19.31 7.18 7.16
CA ARG A 196 19.11 8.04 6.01
C ARG A 196 20.40 8.78 5.67
N GLY A 197 20.87 8.61 4.44
CA GLY A 197 22.02 9.31 3.87
C GLY A 197 21.61 10.59 3.15
N GLU A 198 22.46 11.03 2.22
CA GLU A 198 22.26 12.25 1.46
C GLU A 198 21.00 12.20 0.56
N LEU A 199 20.41 13.37 0.33
CA LEU A 199 19.34 13.54 -0.65
C LEU A 199 19.93 13.40 -2.05
N ILE A 200 19.44 12.41 -2.81
CA ILE A 200 19.88 12.12 -4.18
C ILE A 200 19.07 12.93 -5.19
N GLY A 201 17.77 13.06 -4.96
CA GLY A 201 16.91 13.80 -5.88
C GLY A 201 15.45 13.80 -5.46
N ILE A 202 14.72 14.71 -6.10
CA ILE A 202 13.28 14.86 -5.97
C ILE A 202 12.68 14.86 -7.37
N GLU A 203 11.87 13.87 -7.68
CA GLU A 203 11.04 13.86 -8.89
C GLU A 203 9.65 14.38 -8.54
N LEU A 204 9.25 15.47 -9.19
CA LEU A 204 7.89 16.01 -9.11
C LEU A 204 7.13 15.58 -10.36
N ALA A 205 6.00 14.94 -10.20
CA ALA A 205 5.14 14.57 -11.31
C ALA A 205 3.69 15.01 -11.09
N ALA A 206 3.03 15.40 -12.19
CA ALA A 206 1.62 15.78 -12.20
C ALA A 206 0.90 15.15 -13.39
N ASN A 207 -0.31 14.68 -13.13
CA ASN A 207 -1.12 13.93 -14.08
C ASN A 207 -2.50 14.57 -14.24
N THR A 208 -2.99 14.67 -15.47
CA THR A 208 -4.38 15.07 -15.76
C THR A 208 -5.09 14.00 -16.58
N LEU A 209 -6.35 13.75 -16.22
CA LEU A 209 -7.31 12.97 -16.99
C LEU A 209 -8.43 13.88 -17.44
N ASN A 210 -8.54 14.14 -18.76
CA ASN A 210 -9.59 14.97 -19.39
C ASN A 210 -9.77 16.36 -18.74
N LEU A 211 -8.70 16.92 -18.18
CA LEU A 211 -8.60 18.28 -17.68
C LEU A 211 -7.54 19.07 -18.44
N GLU A 212 -7.56 20.39 -18.28
CA GLU A 212 -6.56 21.29 -18.90
C GLU A 212 -5.14 20.90 -18.47
N TYR A 213 -4.27 20.68 -19.44
CA TYR A 213 -2.88 20.26 -19.18
C TYR A 213 -2.04 21.31 -18.47
N ASP A 214 -2.43 22.57 -18.57
CA ASP A 214 -1.78 23.69 -17.88
C ASP A 214 -1.83 23.53 -16.35
N ILE A 215 -2.80 22.81 -15.80
CA ILE A 215 -2.89 22.50 -14.39
C ILE A 215 -1.61 21.82 -13.90
N CYS A 216 -1.12 20.81 -14.61
CA CYS A 216 0.14 20.11 -14.28
C CYS A 216 1.32 21.05 -14.22
N LYS A 217 1.47 21.94 -15.23
CA LYS A 217 2.59 22.89 -15.29
C LYS A 217 2.61 23.84 -14.11
N ARG A 218 1.45 24.36 -13.73
CA ARG A 218 1.29 25.30 -12.61
C ARG A 218 1.53 24.62 -11.26
N GLU A 219 1.04 23.39 -11.07
CA GLU A 219 1.32 22.58 -9.89
C GLU A 219 2.82 22.36 -9.71
N LEU A 220 3.48 21.87 -10.76
CA LEU A 220 4.92 21.57 -10.75
C LEU A 220 5.77 22.83 -10.56
N ALA A 221 5.44 23.93 -11.25
CA ALA A 221 6.16 25.19 -11.12
C ALA A 221 6.07 25.72 -9.68
N SER A 222 4.88 25.69 -9.09
CA SER A 222 4.68 26.14 -7.71
C SER A 222 5.38 25.25 -6.69
N ALA A 223 5.31 23.90 -6.87
CA ALA A 223 6.00 22.96 -5.99
C ALA A 223 7.52 23.15 -6.06
N LYS A 224 8.09 23.22 -7.29
CA LYS A 224 9.52 23.43 -7.52
C LYS A 224 10.02 24.73 -6.91
N ALA A 225 9.34 25.85 -7.21
CA ALA A 225 9.71 27.15 -6.65
C ALA A 225 9.76 27.13 -5.12
N SER A 226 8.74 26.55 -4.49
CA SER A 226 8.65 26.44 -3.04
C SER A 226 9.74 25.56 -2.41
N LEU A 227 10.21 24.52 -3.11
CA LEU A 227 11.32 23.67 -2.66
C LEU A 227 12.67 24.41 -2.78
N VAL A 228 12.90 25.11 -3.90
CA VAL A 228 14.12 25.91 -4.12
C VAL A 228 14.20 27.03 -3.10
N GLU A 229 13.12 27.76 -2.85
CA GLU A 229 13.05 28.81 -1.80
C GLU A 229 13.39 28.27 -0.40
N SER A 230 13.14 26.99 -0.14
CA SER A 230 13.47 26.35 1.14
C SER A 230 14.92 25.89 1.25
N GLY A 231 15.76 26.10 0.22
CA GLY A 231 17.17 25.76 0.20
C GLY A 231 17.52 24.42 -0.43
N ILE A 232 16.56 23.73 -1.07
CA ILE A 232 16.86 22.52 -1.86
C ILE A 232 17.50 22.95 -3.18
N ASP A 233 18.64 22.34 -3.52
CA ASP A 233 19.34 22.60 -4.77
C ASP A 233 18.44 22.27 -5.97
N GLU A 234 18.26 23.26 -6.86
CA GLU A 234 17.41 23.11 -8.05
C GLU A 234 17.85 21.95 -8.96
N THR A 235 19.14 21.62 -8.98
CA THR A 235 19.70 20.53 -9.79
C THR A 235 19.22 19.14 -9.33
N LEU A 236 18.78 19.01 -8.09
CA LEU A 236 18.20 17.79 -7.55
C LEU A 236 16.71 17.61 -7.91
N ILE A 237 16.06 18.63 -8.51
CA ILE A 237 14.62 18.62 -8.74
C ILE A 237 14.32 18.42 -10.22
N THR A 238 13.73 17.27 -10.56
CA THR A 238 13.18 17.00 -11.89
C THR A 238 11.66 17.14 -11.90
N THR A 239 11.07 17.45 -13.07
CA THR A 239 9.62 17.62 -13.21
C THR A 239 9.09 16.86 -14.42
N HIS A 240 7.99 16.12 -14.24
CA HIS A 240 7.31 15.37 -15.30
C HIS A 240 5.80 15.64 -15.28
N SER A 241 5.20 15.71 -16.44
CA SER A 241 3.75 15.88 -16.56
C SER A 241 3.16 14.94 -17.58
N HIS A 242 2.01 14.34 -17.26
CA HIS A 242 1.40 13.33 -18.10
C HIS A 242 -0.11 13.58 -18.30
N LYS A 243 -0.57 13.25 -19.52
CA LYS A 243 -2.00 13.08 -19.79
C LYS A 243 -2.35 11.61 -19.63
N LEU A 244 -3.19 11.31 -18.66
CA LEU A 244 -3.68 9.96 -18.44
C LEU A 244 -4.79 9.61 -19.42
N GLN A 245 -4.94 8.31 -19.67
CA GLN A 245 -6.06 7.77 -20.45
C GLN A 245 -7.10 7.17 -19.51
N GLY A 246 -8.37 7.42 -19.80
CA GLY A 246 -9.48 6.91 -18.98
C GLY A 246 -10.78 7.68 -19.21
N ILE A 247 -11.80 7.32 -18.43
CA ILE A 247 -13.10 7.99 -18.45
C ILE A 247 -13.24 8.88 -17.21
N GLY A 248 -14.03 9.96 -17.35
CA GLY A 248 -14.19 10.96 -16.28
C GLY A 248 -13.08 11.99 -16.29
N GLU A 249 -12.96 12.72 -15.20
CA GLU A 249 -12.00 13.79 -15.02
C GLU A 249 -11.22 13.57 -13.73
N GLY A 250 -9.95 13.96 -13.73
CA GLY A 250 -9.13 13.86 -12.53
C GLY A 250 -7.75 14.49 -12.67
N ASN A 251 -7.17 14.79 -11.53
CA ASN A 251 -5.81 15.30 -11.44
C ASN A 251 -5.14 14.66 -10.21
N SER A 252 -3.88 14.34 -10.34
CA SER A 252 -3.00 13.93 -9.25
C SER A 252 -1.62 14.52 -9.44
N CYS A 253 -0.96 14.83 -8.34
CA CYS A 253 0.47 15.12 -8.36
C CYS A 253 1.19 14.33 -7.26
N TYR A 254 2.46 14.00 -7.51
CA TYR A 254 3.29 13.35 -6.51
C TYR A 254 4.72 13.88 -6.51
N ALA A 255 5.39 13.66 -5.40
CA ALA A 255 6.81 13.88 -5.25
C ALA A 255 7.46 12.58 -4.79
N GLN A 256 8.42 12.07 -5.55
CA GLN A 256 9.30 10.98 -5.14
C GLN A 256 10.58 11.59 -4.61
N VAL A 257 10.91 11.31 -3.36
CA VAL A 257 12.09 11.81 -2.67
C VAL A 257 13.04 10.65 -2.43
N THR A 258 14.22 10.70 -3.02
CA THR A 258 15.20 9.61 -2.98
C THR A 258 16.41 10.01 -2.14
N HIS A 259 16.75 9.14 -1.18
CA HIS A 259 17.93 9.27 -0.33
C HIS A 259 18.86 8.07 -0.51
N GLU A 260 20.15 8.28 -0.26
CA GLU A 260 21.06 7.17 0.01
C GLU A 260 20.66 6.45 1.30
N VAL A 261 20.90 5.15 1.32
CA VAL A 261 20.78 4.30 2.52
C VAL A 261 22.10 3.59 2.70
N SER A 262 22.69 3.71 3.89
CA SER A 262 23.88 2.93 4.24
C SER A 262 23.44 1.60 4.81
N ASP A 263 23.69 0.51 4.09
CA ASP A 263 23.54 -0.82 4.63
C ASP A 263 24.73 -1.25 5.51
N ILE A 264 24.58 -2.41 6.17
CA ILE A 264 25.63 -2.97 7.05
C ILE A 264 26.90 -3.33 6.25
N GLN A 265 26.82 -3.48 4.92
CA GLN A 265 27.91 -3.88 4.03
C GLN A 265 28.54 -2.71 3.26
N ASN A 266 28.18 -1.46 3.58
CA ASN A 266 28.61 -0.23 2.87
C ASN A 266 28.27 -0.19 1.37
N HIS A 267 27.30 -0.98 0.91
CA HIS A 267 26.74 -0.79 -0.41
C HIS A 267 25.81 0.44 -0.39
N LYS A 268 26.04 1.35 -1.33
CA LYS A 268 25.15 2.50 -1.52
C LYS A 268 23.85 2.03 -2.17
N GLU A 269 22.84 1.84 -1.36
CA GLU A 269 21.48 1.63 -1.82
C GLU A 269 20.69 2.93 -1.78
N HIS A 270 19.58 2.97 -2.49
CA HIS A 270 18.68 4.10 -2.49
C HIS A 270 17.32 3.69 -1.94
N HIS A 271 16.69 4.59 -1.22
CA HIS A 271 15.29 4.45 -0.80
C HIS A 271 14.50 5.66 -1.27
N SER A 272 13.32 5.40 -1.80
CA SER A 272 12.41 6.45 -2.24
C SER A 272 11.13 6.44 -1.41
N GLU A 273 10.76 7.62 -0.93
CA GLU A 273 9.45 7.87 -0.34
C GLU A 273 8.61 8.70 -1.31
N VAL A 274 7.29 8.47 -1.32
CA VAL A 274 6.39 9.13 -2.27
C VAL A 274 5.22 9.80 -1.56
N PHE A 275 5.05 11.09 -1.85
CA PHE A 275 3.97 11.91 -1.37
C PHE A 275 2.99 12.17 -2.52
N THR A 276 1.72 11.84 -2.36
CA THR A 276 0.71 12.03 -3.40
C THR A 276 -0.42 12.94 -2.93
N LEU A 277 -0.90 13.78 -3.85
CA LEU A 277 -2.09 14.59 -3.67
C LEU A 277 -3.01 14.43 -4.88
N LEU A 278 -4.30 14.43 -4.62
CA LEU A 278 -5.31 14.52 -5.68
C LEU A 278 -5.80 15.95 -5.81
N GLY A 279 -6.11 16.35 -7.03
CA GLY A 279 -6.75 17.63 -7.30
C GLY A 279 -8.12 17.72 -6.61
N GLU A 280 -8.42 18.89 -6.06
CA GLU A 280 -9.66 19.17 -5.35
C GLU A 280 -10.43 20.25 -6.09
N LYS A 281 -11.74 20.07 -6.23
CA LYS A 281 -12.59 21.11 -6.79
C LYS A 281 -12.44 22.41 -5.99
N ARG A 282 -12.30 23.54 -6.68
CA ARG A 282 -12.08 24.88 -6.09
C ARG A 282 -10.73 25.11 -5.42
N SER A 283 -9.77 24.19 -5.53
CA SER A 283 -8.37 24.44 -5.20
C SER A 283 -7.61 24.84 -6.46
N SER A 284 -6.80 25.90 -6.37
CA SER A 284 -5.91 26.26 -7.50
C SER A 284 -4.76 25.26 -7.61
N ALA A 285 -4.18 25.17 -8.80
CA ALA A 285 -3.01 24.33 -9.08
C ALA A 285 -1.83 24.71 -8.17
N GLU A 286 -1.59 26.02 -7.97
CA GLU A 286 -0.53 26.53 -7.10
C GLU A 286 -0.71 26.08 -5.65
N LYS A 287 -1.97 26.07 -5.16
CA LYS A 287 -2.26 25.60 -3.81
C LYS A 287 -1.93 24.10 -3.65
N ILE A 288 -2.26 23.28 -4.64
CA ILE A 288 -1.93 21.84 -4.64
C ILE A 288 -0.41 21.67 -4.68
N GLY A 289 0.32 22.37 -5.59
CA GLY A 289 1.78 22.33 -5.66
C GLY A 289 2.46 22.75 -4.36
N ASN A 290 1.99 23.83 -3.72
CA ASN A 290 2.51 24.28 -2.43
C ASN A 290 2.22 23.28 -1.28
N ARG A 291 1.08 22.60 -1.30
CA ARG A 291 0.80 21.52 -0.34
C ARG A 291 1.74 20.33 -0.55
N LEU A 292 2.01 19.95 -1.79
CA LEU A 292 2.94 18.87 -2.12
C LEU A 292 4.35 19.20 -1.61
N SER A 293 4.86 20.40 -1.93
CA SER A 293 6.17 20.85 -1.43
C SER A 293 6.23 20.88 0.10
N GLY A 294 5.13 21.22 0.77
CA GLY A 294 5.02 21.18 2.23
C GLY A 294 5.17 19.78 2.83
N LEU A 295 4.68 18.73 2.13
CA LEU A 295 4.92 17.35 2.52
C LEU A 295 6.40 16.98 2.39
N VAL A 296 7.00 17.31 1.25
CA VAL A 296 8.41 17.06 0.98
C VAL A 296 9.31 17.77 2.00
N LYS A 297 9.06 19.06 2.26
CA LYS A 297 9.85 19.84 3.24
C LYS A 297 9.78 19.22 4.64
N ARG A 298 8.62 18.79 5.08
CA ARG A 298 8.49 18.10 6.38
C ARG A 298 9.32 16.82 6.44
N TYR A 299 9.33 16.05 5.37
CA TYR A 299 10.13 14.83 5.31
C TYR A 299 11.62 15.10 5.21
N VAL A 300 12.05 16.06 4.39
CA VAL A 300 13.48 16.35 4.17
C VAL A 300 14.11 17.03 5.38
N PHE A 301 13.42 18.01 6.00
CA PHE A 301 14.04 18.87 7.01
C PHE A 301 13.68 18.52 8.46
N ASN A 302 12.52 17.89 8.72
CA ASN A 302 12.07 17.72 10.10
C ASN A 302 12.29 16.30 10.63
N THR A 303 12.77 15.37 9.83
CA THR A 303 13.08 14.00 10.29
C THR A 303 14.28 13.44 9.52
N ASP A 304 14.98 12.50 10.12
CA ASP A 304 15.97 11.64 9.48
C ASP A 304 15.45 10.20 9.27
N SER A 305 14.14 9.98 9.47
CA SER A 305 13.50 8.70 9.18
C SER A 305 13.50 8.41 7.69
N LEU A 306 13.66 7.13 7.31
CA LEU A 306 13.63 6.69 5.91
C LEU A 306 12.21 6.50 5.38
N VAL A 307 11.29 6.06 6.23
CA VAL A 307 9.91 5.69 5.85
C VAL A 307 8.93 6.71 6.41
N ASP A 308 7.99 7.16 5.59
CA ASP A 308 6.90 8.03 6.06
C ASP A 308 5.65 7.20 6.45
N GLU A 309 4.62 7.87 6.92
CA GLU A 309 3.40 7.32 7.51
C GLU A 309 2.75 6.21 6.66
N TYR A 310 2.54 6.49 5.36
CA TYR A 310 1.76 5.59 4.50
C TYR A 310 2.54 4.33 4.08
N LEU A 311 3.84 4.42 3.89
CA LEU A 311 4.65 3.24 3.58
C LEU A 311 4.91 2.40 4.84
N THR A 312 4.89 3.02 6.03
CA THR A 312 5.10 2.34 7.30
C THR A 312 4.10 1.20 7.51
N ASP A 313 2.80 1.46 7.39
CA ASP A 313 1.80 0.41 7.61
C ASP A 313 1.82 -0.67 6.51
N GLN A 314 2.18 -0.30 5.30
CA GLN A 314 2.23 -1.23 4.17
C GLN A 314 3.44 -2.18 4.21
N LEU A 315 4.54 -1.79 4.86
CA LEU A 315 5.74 -2.62 4.97
C LEU A 315 5.66 -3.67 6.08
N LEU A 316 4.83 -3.50 7.10
CA LEU A 316 4.79 -4.41 8.26
C LEU A 316 4.58 -5.87 7.87
N LEU A 317 3.57 -6.16 7.04
CA LEU A 317 3.29 -7.53 6.62
C LEU A 317 4.36 -8.09 5.67
N PRO A 318 4.79 -7.40 4.61
CA PRO A 318 5.91 -7.85 3.78
C PRO A 318 7.19 -8.14 4.57
N VAL A 319 7.57 -7.27 5.52
CA VAL A 319 8.76 -7.47 6.35
C VAL A 319 8.61 -8.71 7.22
N ALA A 320 7.45 -8.93 7.85
CA ALA A 320 7.17 -10.14 8.62
C ALA A 320 7.27 -11.40 7.75
N LEU A 321 6.74 -11.37 6.53
CA LEU A 321 6.77 -12.50 5.59
C LEU A 321 8.18 -12.76 5.03
N ALA A 322 9.00 -11.71 4.89
CA ALA A 322 10.39 -11.83 4.43
C ALA A 322 11.34 -12.31 5.53
N GLY A 323 10.89 -12.41 6.77
CA GLY A 323 11.67 -12.92 7.90
C GLY A 323 12.24 -11.86 8.81
N GLY A 324 11.60 -10.72 8.89
CA GLY A 324 11.90 -9.66 9.82
C GLY A 324 12.80 -8.56 9.24
N GLY A 325 13.11 -7.61 10.11
CA GLY A 325 13.91 -6.44 9.78
C GLY A 325 13.54 -5.23 10.62
N GLU A 326 14.20 -4.12 10.34
CA GLU A 326 13.90 -2.87 11.03
C GLU A 326 14.00 -1.66 10.10
N PHE A 327 13.23 -0.64 10.39
CA PHE A 327 13.25 0.63 9.69
C PHE A 327 12.84 1.80 10.59
N THR A 328 13.30 2.99 10.25
CA THR A 328 12.85 4.21 10.93
C THR A 328 11.64 4.78 10.21
N ALA A 329 10.62 5.12 10.97
CA ALA A 329 9.36 5.68 10.50
C ALA A 329 9.13 7.08 11.09
N ARG A 330 8.76 8.07 10.24
CA ARG A 330 8.43 9.40 10.75
C ARG A 330 7.18 9.36 11.65
N VAL A 331 6.17 8.65 11.24
CA VAL A 331 4.91 8.51 11.98
C VAL A 331 4.49 7.05 12.02
N VAL A 332 4.15 6.59 13.20
CA VAL A 332 3.41 5.34 13.40
C VAL A 332 1.95 5.69 13.61
N SER A 333 1.13 5.46 12.58
CA SER A 333 -0.28 5.76 12.61
C SER A 333 -1.08 4.68 13.34
N LYS A 334 -2.34 4.98 13.68
CA LYS A 334 -3.28 3.95 14.18
C LYS A 334 -3.50 2.80 13.19
N HIS A 335 -3.31 3.06 11.89
CA HIS A 335 -3.30 2.01 10.88
C HIS A 335 -2.14 1.04 11.09
N ALA A 336 -0.91 1.56 11.29
CA ALA A 336 0.28 0.75 11.55
C ALA A 336 0.15 -0.05 12.87
N GLU A 337 -0.34 0.58 13.95
CA GLU A 337 -0.61 -0.11 15.23
C GLU A 337 -1.63 -1.25 15.07
N THR A 338 -2.74 -0.97 14.37
CA THR A 338 -3.79 -1.98 14.11
C THR A 338 -3.25 -3.13 13.27
N GLN A 339 -2.42 -2.82 12.27
CA GLN A 339 -1.79 -3.82 11.41
C GLN A 339 -0.80 -4.68 12.19
N ALA A 340 0.07 -4.08 13.01
CA ALA A 340 1.01 -4.78 13.88
C ALA A 340 0.29 -5.74 14.83
N TRP A 341 -0.76 -5.27 15.50
CA TRP A 341 -1.59 -6.11 16.35
C TRP A 341 -2.16 -7.31 15.57
N LEU A 342 -2.74 -7.06 14.39
CA LEU A 342 -3.42 -8.12 13.64
C LEU A 342 -2.44 -9.15 13.07
N ILE A 343 -1.27 -8.73 12.60
CA ILE A 343 -0.22 -9.64 12.11
C ILE A 343 0.18 -10.63 13.22
N GLN A 344 0.36 -10.15 14.44
CA GLN A 344 0.73 -10.97 15.61
C GLN A 344 -0.37 -11.94 16.07
N GLN A 345 -1.64 -11.76 15.61
CA GLN A 345 -2.71 -12.75 15.86
C GLN A 345 -2.57 -14.00 14.98
N PHE A 346 -1.89 -13.90 13.83
CA PHE A 346 -1.79 -14.97 12.85
C PHE A 346 -0.38 -15.53 12.71
N LEU A 347 0.64 -14.71 12.88
CA LEU A 347 2.04 -15.08 12.69
C LEU A 347 2.79 -15.08 14.03
N PRO A 348 3.73 -16.03 14.23
CA PRO A 348 4.57 -16.06 15.43
C PRO A 348 5.71 -15.03 15.32
N VAL A 349 5.37 -13.77 15.22
CA VAL A 349 6.31 -12.64 15.10
C VAL A 349 6.06 -11.63 16.21
N GLU A 350 7.08 -10.90 16.60
CA GLU A 350 6.98 -9.76 17.51
C GLU A 350 7.22 -8.47 16.72
N ILE A 351 6.28 -7.53 16.78
CA ILE A 351 6.40 -6.20 16.16
C ILE A 351 6.51 -5.16 17.27
N LYS A 352 7.66 -4.49 17.32
CA LYS A 352 7.96 -3.42 18.28
C LYS A 352 7.89 -2.07 17.57
N LEU A 353 7.13 -1.16 18.15
CA LEU A 353 6.96 0.22 17.70
C LEU A 353 7.52 1.12 18.79
N THR A 354 8.75 1.60 18.61
CA THR A 354 9.47 2.36 19.64
C THR A 354 9.61 3.82 19.23
N VAL A 355 9.06 4.72 20.02
CA VAL A 355 9.25 6.16 19.82
C VAL A 355 10.68 6.54 20.17
N ILE A 356 11.41 7.16 19.25
CA ILE A 356 12.75 7.71 19.48
C ILE A 356 12.63 9.20 19.81
N ASP A 357 11.88 9.94 19.01
CA ASP A 357 11.55 11.35 19.20
C ASP A 357 10.21 11.70 18.55
N GLU A 358 9.82 12.98 18.51
CA GLU A 358 8.54 13.44 17.98
C GLU A 358 8.34 13.15 16.48
N GLN A 359 9.43 12.97 15.72
CA GLN A 359 9.43 12.79 14.26
C GLN A 359 10.14 11.50 13.83
N LYS A 360 10.43 10.61 14.78
CA LYS A 360 11.16 9.37 14.51
C LYS A 360 10.74 8.23 15.42
N ASN A 361 10.39 7.14 14.80
CA ASN A 361 10.09 5.88 15.46
C ASN A 361 10.97 4.77 14.88
N LEU A 362 11.35 3.80 15.69
CA LEU A 362 11.96 2.56 15.24
C LEU A 362 10.88 1.48 15.18
N VAL A 363 10.73 0.89 14.01
CA VAL A 363 9.86 -0.25 13.76
C VAL A 363 10.73 -1.48 13.60
N GLN A 364 10.54 -2.47 14.46
CA GLN A 364 11.28 -3.74 14.43
C GLN A 364 10.30 -4.89 14.30
N VAL A 365 10.56 -5.79 13.36
CA VAL A 365 9.82 -7.02 13.14
C VAL A 365 10.76 -8.19 13.38
N VAL A 366 10.51 -8.94 14.45
CA VAL A 366 11.31 -10.09 14.87
C VAL A 366 10.52 -11.37 14.59
N CYS A 367 11.11 -12.26 13.78
CA CYS A 367 10.51 -13.53 13.35
C CYS A 367 11.16 -14.72 14.03
#